data_d2498b71a2f89e8b2826f1829c9914c8
#
_entry.id   d2498b71a2f89e8b2826f1829c9914c8
#
_cell.length_a   1.000
_cell.length_b   1.000
_cell.length_c   1.000
_cell.angle_alpha   90.00
_cell.angle_beta   90.00
_cell.angle_gamma   90.00
#
_symmetry.space_group_name_H-M   'P 1'
#
loop_
_entity.id
_entity.type
_entity.pdbx_description
1 polymer ?
#
loop_
_entity_poly.entity_id
_entity_poly.type
_entity_poly.pdbx_seq_one_letter_code
_entity_poly.pdbx_strand_id
1 'polypeptide(L)'
;MGFDVEEAESPQIARGSDIHITRQLEVQDVVAVDTETREDNIAVMFLNLLQAVRSLLSGAPIVREVPVFGRVLDGDIFVNGVIDEMRCDGETLQIDVVELKTIRGMRLPNTSVRRSHRLQVMLYRHLLTSLILGKVDVKDIEKGFRVNLDVQLSSVVLELLPPKERHMNSLGRLVPFVLAAIQALPLPSQLIVEYFSQKTNTTLCFQGVEYDESWLVDILQQLFPFWTEYV
;
A
#
# COMPACT_ATOMS: atom_id res chain seq x y z
N MET A 1 -11.68 -36.00 2.32
CA MET A 1 -10.74 -35.73 3.43
C MET A 1 -9.75 -34.74 2.89
N GLY A 2 -10.02 -33.43 3.09
CA GLY A 2 -9.10 -32.35 2.75
C GLY A 2 -8.13 -32.19 3.92
N PHE A 3 -6.86 -32.25 3.66
CA PHE A 3 -5.82 -31.88 4.62
C PHE A 3 -5.63 -30.37 4.49
N ASP A 4 -6.21 -29.60 5.40
CA ASP A 4 -5.79 -28.23 5.67
C ASP A 4 -4.41 -28.33 6.32
N VAL A 5 -3.38 -28.17 5.50
CA VAL A 5 -2.03 -27.92 6.00
C VAL A 5 -1.96 -26.42 6.26
N GLU A 6 -2.24 -25.98 7.48
CA GLU A 6 -1.73 -24.71 7.97
C GLU A 6 -0.20 -24.77 7.90
N GLU A 7 0.39 -24.20 6.84
CA GLU A 7 1.82 -23.95 6.81
C GLU A 7 2.13 -22.96 7.94
N ALA A 8 2.70 -23.47 9.02
CA ALA A 8 3.18 -22.65 10.11
C ALA A 8 4.17 -21.61 9.56
N GLU A 9 3.83 -20.33 9.66
CA GLU A 9 4.73 -19.23 9.26
C GLU A 9 6.12 -19.47 9.84
N SER A 10 7.16 -19.35 9.01
CA SER A 10 8.51 -19.50 9.50
C SER A 10 8.78 -18.43 10.57
N PRO A 11 9.54 -18.76 11.66
CA PRO A 11 9.84 -17.78 12.73
C PRO A 11 10.45 -16.46 12.26
N GLN A 12 10.93 -16.43 11.02
CA GLN A 12 11.50 -15.24 10.40
C GLN A 12 10.44 -14.32 9.79
N ILE A 13 9.42 -14.90 9.15
CA ILE A 13 8.31 -14.16 8.58
C ILE A 13 7.54 -13.53 9.74
N ALA A 14 7.21 -14.31 10.78
CA ALA A 14 6.54 -13.81 11.97
C ALA A 14 7.31 -12.63 12.61
N ARG A 15 8.64 -12.74 12.81
CA ARG A 15 9.43 -11.64 13.36
C ARG A 15 9.54 -10.43 12.43
N GLY A 16 9.50 -10.63 11.11
CA GLY A 16 9.41 -9.56 10.13
C GLY A 16 8.10 -8.80 10.28
N SER A 17 6.99 -9.52 10.34
CA SER A 17 5.63 -8.96 10.55
C SER A 17 5.54 -8.21 11.87
N ASP A 18 6.11 -8.74 12.97
CA ASP A 18 6.16 -8.07 14.27
C ASP A 18 6.86 -6.71 14.21
N ILE A 19 7.93 -6.60 13.41
CA ILE A 19 8.66 -5.32 13.24
C ILE A 19 7.79 -4.31 12.49
N HIS A 20 7.07 -4.72 11.45
CA HIS A 20 6.14 -3.85 10.72
C HIS A 20 5.02 -3.37 11.65
N ILE A 21 4.37 -4.28 12.38
CA ILE A 21 3.31 -3.95 13.34
C ILE A 21 3.83 -3.00 14.44
N THR A 22 5.01 -3.27 15.00
CA THR A 22 5.61 -2.42 16.03
C THR A 22 5.82 -1.00 15.51
N ARG A 23 6.36 -0.85 14.31
CA ARG A 23 6.55 0.47 13.69
C ARG A 23 5.22 1.15 13.36
N GLN A 24 4.20 0.40 12.92
CA GLN A 24 2.87 0.95 12.66
C GLN A 24 2.26 1.54 13.95
N LEU A 25 2.37 0.83 15.07
CA LEU A 25 1.89 1.29 16.38
C LEU A 25 2.61 2.53 16.93
N GLU A 26 3.81 2.88 16.41
CA GLU A 26 4.50 4.11 16.75
C GLU A 26 3.82 5.38 16.21
N VAL A 27 3.03 5.26 15.13
CA VAL A 27 2.45 6.41 14.42
C VAL A 27 0.94 6.41 14.41
N GLN A 28 0.28 5.26 14.59
CA GLN A 28 -1.18 5.14 14.59
C GLN A 28 -1.66 3.96 15.43
N ASP A 29 -2.85 4.10 16.02
CA ASP A 29 -3.53 2.97 16.65
C ASP A 29 -4.05 2.03 15.58
N VAL A 30 -3.69 0.74 15.69
CA VAL A 30 -4.21 -0.31 14.81
C VAL A 30 -5.50 -0.84 15.42
N VAL A 31 -6.61 -0.52 14.79
CA VAL A 31 -7.91 -1.07 15.17
C VAL A 31 -8.24 -2.23 14.24
N ALA A 32 -8.30 -3.43 14.80
CA ALA A 32 -8.84 -4.57 14.07
C ALA A 32 -10.34 -4.37 13.87
N VAL A 33 -10.77 -4.35 12.61
CA VAL A 33 -12.17 -4.22 12.23
C VAL A 33 -12.63 -5.58 11.73
N ASP A 34 -13.61 -6.16 12.42
CA ASP A 34 -14.24 -7.40 11.98
C ASP A 34 -15.25 -7.06 10.88
N THR A 35 -14.90 -7.37 9.65
CA THR A 35 -15.69 -7.04 8.45
C THR A 35 -16.47 -8.27 7.98
N GLU A 36 -17.73 -8.06 7.57
CA GLU A 36 -18.62 -9.15 7.14
C GLU A 36 -18.58 -9.40 5.64
N THR A 37 -18.30 -8.35 4.86
CA THR A 37 -18.37 -8.40 3.41
C THR A 37 -17.07 -7.98 2.73
N ARG A 38 -16.95 -8.31 1.44
CA ARG A 38 -15.83 -7.83 0.62
C ARG A 38 -15.85 -6.32 0.46
N GLU A 39 -17.04 -5.74 0.32
CA GLU A 39 -17.26 -4.30 0.23
C GLU A 39 -16.78 -3.59 1.50
N ASP A 40 -17.05 -4.16 2.68
CA ASP A 40 -16.56 -3.64 3.95
C ASP A 40 -15.02 -3.67 4.03
N ASN A 41 -14.38 -4.77 3.63
CA ASN A 41 -12.94 -4.88 3.58
C ASN A 41 -12.31 -3.78 2.70
N ILE A 42 -12.88 -3.58 1.51
CA ILE A 42 -12.42 -2.54 0.58
C ILE A 42 -12.70 -1.15 1.13
N ALA A 43 -13.84 -0.95 1.79
CA ALA A 43 -14.14 0.33 2.45
C ALA A 43 -13.13 0.66 3.55
N VAL A 44 -12.76 -0.31 4.40
CA VAL A 44 -11.71 -0.13 5.43
C VAL A 44 -10.38 0.26 4.79
N MET A 45 -9.99 -0.40 3.67
CA MET A 45 -8.79 -0.02 2.92
C MET A 45 -8.86 1.44 2.44
N PHE A 46 -9.99 1.89 1.89
CA PHE A 46 -10.18 3.29 1.49
C PHE A 46 -10.18 4.27 2.66
N LEU A 47 -10.71 3.87 3.82
CA LEU A 47 -10.67 4.68 5.04
C LEU A 47 -9.24 4.84 5.57
N ASN A 48 -8.43 3.77 5.53
CA ASN A 48 -7.01 3.83 5.88
C ASN A 48 -6.25 4.78 4.94
N LEU A 49 -6.51 4.68 3.62
CA LEU A 49 -5.93 5.60 2.65
C LEU A 49 -6.35 7.06 2.93
N LEU A 50 -7.63 7.31 3.20
CA LEU A 50 -8.14 8.64 3.53
C LEU A 50 -7.47 9.20 4.80
N GLN A 51 -7.30 8.38 5.82
CA GLN A 51 -6.63 8.76 7.06
C GLN A 51 -5.16 9.12 6.80
N ALA A 52 -4.43 8.31 6.04
CA ALA A 52 -3.04 8.59 5.68
C ALA A 52 -2.91 9.93 4.91
N VAL A 53 -3.77 10.15 3.92
CA VAL A 53 -3.81 11.41 3.15
C VAL A 53 -4.07 12.61 4.07
N ARG A 54 -5.08 12.52 4.95
CA ARG A 54 -5.41 13.59 5.89
C ARG A 54 -4.27 13.88 6.87
N SER A 55 -3.61 12.84 7.37
CA SER A 55 -2.46 12.98 8.27
C SER A 55 -1.31 13.72 7.58
N LEU A 56 -0.94 13.33 6.36
CA LEU A 56 0.10 14.02 5.59
C LEU A 56 -0.26 15.49 5.32
N LEU A 57 -1.48 15.76 4.87
CA LEU A 57 -1.95 17.13 4.60
C LEU A 57 -2.04 17.97 5.88
N SER A 58 -2.17 17.35 7.05
CA SER A 58 -2.14 18.02 8.36
C SER A 58 -0.74 18.17 8.93
N GLY A 59 0.31 17.78 8.18
CA GLY A 59 1.71 17.94 8.56
C GLY A 59 2.31 16.78 9.34
N ALA A 60 1.67 15.60 9.34
CA ALA A 60 2.30 14.41 9.91
C ALA A 60 3.59 14.08 9.14
N PRO A 61 4.73 13.90 9.81
CA PRO A 61 5.99 13.62 9.14
C PRO A 61 6.08 12.22 8.55
N ILE A 62 5.28 11.29 9.08
CA ILE A 62 5.30 9.88 8.69
C ILE A 62 3.87 9.32 8.73
N VAL A 63 3.51 8.53 7.71
CA VAL A 63 2.35 7.63 7.71
C VAL A 63 2.80 6.25 7.26
N ARG A 64 2.11 5.20 7.71
CA ARG A 64 2.49 3.80 7.45
C ARG A 64 1.33 2.99 6.92
N GLU A 65 1.66 1.84 6.30
CA GLU A 65 0.70 0.90 5.73
C GLU A 65 -0.30 1.58 4.78
N VAL A 66 0.24 2.35 3.82
CA VAL A 66 -0.58 3.16 2.91
C VAL A 66 -1.00 2.34 1.70
N PRO A 67 -2.30 2.05 1.53
CA PRO A 67 -2.78 1.30 0.37
C PRO A 67 -2.53 2.04 -0.93
N VAL A 68 -2.07 1.31 -1.95
CA VAL A 68 -1.94 1.80 -3.33
C VAL A 68 -2.49 0.75 -4.29
N PHE A 69 -3.10 1.22 -5.35
CA PHE A 69 -3.71 0.36 -6.36
C PHE A 69 -3.84 1.09 -7.69
N GLY A 70 -4.01 0.33 -8.75
CA GLY A 70 -4.20 0.90 -10.08
C GLY A 70 -3.93 -0.10 -11.18
N ARG A 71 -3.97 0.38 -12.40
CA ARG A 71 -3.70 -0.41 -13.60
C ARG A 71 -2.25 -0.23 -14.04
N VAL A 72 -1.69 -1.31 -14.55
CA VAL A 72 -0.37 -1.35 -15.19
C VAL A 72 -0.49 -1.94 -16.60
N LEU A 73 0.53 -1.80 -17.42
CA LEU A 73 0.59 -2.33 -18.78
C LEU A 73 -0.64 -1.91 -19.62
N ASP A 74 -0.79 -0.58 -19.81
CA ASP A 74 -1.89 0.04 -20.58
C ASP A 74 -3.30 -0.38 -20.14
N GLY A 75 -3.43 -0.81 -18.89
CA GLY A 75 -4.71 -1.18 -18.30
C GLY A 75 -5.02 -2.68 -18.27
N ASP A 76 -4.12 -3.53 -18.73
CA ASP A 76 -4.36 -4.98 -18.81
C ASP A 76 -4.42 -5.65 -17.44
N ILE A 77 -3.66 -5.13 -16.45
CA ILE A 77 -3.61 -5.72 -15.10
C ILE A 77 -3.97 -4.68 -14.06
N PHE A 78 -4.84 -5.06 -13.12
CA PHE A 78 -5.09 -4.28 -11.91
C PHE A 78 -4.24 -4.85 -10.77
N VAL A 79 -3.45 -3.97 -10.15
CA VAL A 79 -2.53 -4.32 -9.06
C VAL A 79 -2.89 -3.52 -7.83
N ASN A 80 -2.77 -4.13 -6.67
CA ASN A 80 -2.86 -3.45 -5.37
C ASN A 80 -1.68 -3.86 -4.48
N GLY A 81 -1.34 -3.01 -3.54
CA GLY A 81 -0.28 -3.23 -2.58
C GLY A 81 -0.38 -2.23 -1.43
N VAL A 82 0.58 -2.31 -0.53
CA VAL A 82 0.67 -1.42 0.64
C VAL A 82 2.10 -0.88 0.70
N ILE A 83 2.23 0.45 0.75
CA ILE A 83 3.51 1.12 1.02
C ILE A 83 3.77 1.06 2.51
N ASP A 84 4.90 0.50 2.92
CA ASP A 84 5.25 0.36 4.33
C ASP A 84 5.29 1.71 5.05
N GLU A 85 5.89 2.74 4.40
CA GLU A 85 6.02 4.06 5.00
C GLU A 85 6.09 5.17 3.93
N MET A 86 5.37 6.26 4.16
CA MET A 86 5.54 7.52 3.43
C MET A 86 6.04 8.59 4.42
N ARG A 87 7.11 9.28 4.06
CA ARG A 87 7.68 10.38 4.84
C ARG A 87 7.38 11.70 4.15
N CYS A 88 6.98 12.69 4.94
CA CYS A 88 6.74 14.03 4.45
C CYS A 88 7.73 15.01 5.12
N ASP A 89 8.50 15.73 4.32
CA ASP A 89 9.28 16.84 4.81
C ASP A 89 8.36 18.05 5.03
N GLY A 90 8.25 18.48 6.28
CA GLY A 90 7.32 19.55 6.67
C GLY A 90 7.68 20.93 6.11
N GLU A 91 8.91 21.16 5.63
CA GLU A 91 9.34 22.43 5.05
C GLU A 91 9.14 22.45 3.53
N THR A 92 9.52 21.36 2.85
CA THR A 92 9.48 21.26 1.38
C THR A 92 8.21 20.61 0.86
N LEU A 93 7.41 19.97 1.75
CA LEU A 93 6.24 19.15 1.41
C LEU A 93 6.58 18.00 0.45
N GLN A 94 7.83 17.58 0.38
CA GLN A 94 8.25 16.43 -0.41
C GLN A 94 7.80 15.14 0.27
N ILE A 95 7.31 14.19 -0.53
CA ILE A 95 6.91 12.86 -0.06
C ILE A 95 7.91 11.83 -0.58
N ASP A 96 8.50 11.07 0.34
CA ASP A 96 9.35 9.94 0.04
C ASP A 96 8.58 8.62 0.28
N VAL A 97 8.78 7.65 -0.61
CA VAL A 97 8.24 6.29 -0.47
C VAL A 97 9.33 5.39 0.08
N VAL A 98 9.07 4.77 1.21
CA VAL A 98 10.03 3.91 1.91
C VAL A 98 9.47 2.50 2.02
N GLU A 99 10.25 1.54 1.58
CA GLU A 99 9.97 0.09 1.68
C GLU A 99 10.90 -0.53 2.70
N LEU A 100 10.34 -1.15 3.74
CA LEU A 100 11.10 -1.79 4.80
C LEU A 100 11.38 -3.27 4.46
N LYS A 101 12.65 -3.64 4.45
CA LYS A 101 13.07 -5.02 4.25
C LYS A 101 13.83 -5.54 5.46
N THR A 102 13.19 -6.43 6.22
CA THR A 102 13.81 -7.09 7.36
C THR A 102 14.73 -8.23 6.88
N ILE A 103 15.94 -8.28 7.41
CA ILE A 103 16.94 -9.30 7.11
C ILE A 103 17.50 -9.94 8.38
N ARG A 104 17.84 -11.24 8.32
CA ARG A 104 18.32 -12.00 9.50
C ARG A 104 19.60 -11.46 10.10
N GLY A 105 20.55 -11.12 9.25
CA GLY A 105 21.92 -10.82 9.64
C GLY A 105 22.28 -9.36 9.39
N MET A 106 23.57 -9.14 9.18
CA MET A 106 24.16 -7.84 8.91
C MET A 106 24.65 -7.70 7.45
N ARG A 107 24.32 -8.66 6.60
CA ARG A 107 24.70 -8.61 5.18
C ARG A 107 23.48 -8.34 4.33
N LEU A 108 23.59 -7.40 3.42
CA LEU A 108 22.55 -7.11 2.44
C LEU A 108 22.25 -8.33 1.58
N PRO A 109 21.00 -8.49 1.11
CA PRO A 109 20.63 -9.53 0.18
C PRO A 109 21.45 -9.46 -1.12
N ASN A 110 21.48 -10.57 -1.84
CA ASN A 110 22.15 -10.63 -3.14
C ASN A 110 21.45 -9.69 -4.16
N THR A 111 22.09 -9.51 -5.31
CA THR A 111 21.62 -8.58 -6.36
C THR A 111 20.25 -8.93 -6.91
N SER A 112 19.92 -10.23 -7.02
CA SER A 112 18.61 -10.66 -7.53
C SER A 112 17.48 -10.25 -6.57
N VAL A 113 17.63 -10.49 -5.27
CA VAL A 113 16.66 -10.10 -4.24
C VAL A 113 16.53 -8.56 -4.17
N ARG A 114 17.64 -7.84 -4.23
CA ARG A 114 17.60 -6.36 -4.26
C ARG A 114 16.91 -5.82 -5.51
N ARG A 115 17.01 -6.53 -6.66
CA ARG A 115 16.27 -6.18 -7.87
C ARG A 115 14.75 -6.30 -7.66
N SER A 116 14.29 -7.34 -6.95
CA SER A 116 12.86 -7.47 -6.60
C SER A 116 12.39 -6.35 -5.67
N HIS A 117 13.21 -5.94 -4.69
CA HIS A 117 12.88 -4.81 -3.81
C HIS A 117 12.82 -3.48 -4.59
N ARG A 118 13.75 -3.27 -5.53
CA ARG A 118 13.71 -2.13 -6.45
C ARG A 118 12.42 -2.12 -7.26
N LEU A 119 12.04 -3.26 -7.85
CA LEU A 119 10.81 -3.39 -8.62
C LEU A 119 9.58 -3.00 -7.79
N GLN A 120 9.50 -3.50 -6.57
CA GLN A 120 8.38 -3.26 -5.66
C GLN A 120 8.21 -1.76 -5.37
N VAL A 121 9.27 -1.07 -4.93
CA VAL A 121 9.16 0.36 -4.59
C VAL A 121 8.88 1.24 -5.81
N MET A 122 9.40 0.86 -6.99
CA MET A 122 9.09 1.55 -8.25
C MET A 122 7.64 1.35 -8.67
N LEU A 123 7.11 0.12 -8.52
CA LEU A 123 5.70 -0.18 -8.78
C LEU A 123 4.79 0.63 -7.84
N TYR A 124 5.13 0.71 -6.56
CA TYR A 124 4.36 1.50 -5.59
C TYR A 124 4.36 2.99 -5.94
N ARG A 125 5.50 3.54 -6.34
CA ARG A 125 5.54 4.92 -6.87
C ARG A 125 4.64 5.10 -8.09
N HIS A 126 4.68 4.17 -9.04
CA HIS A 126 3.84 4.21 -10.25
C HIS A 126 2.34 4.25 -9.88
N LEU A 127 1.91 3.34 -8.98
CA LEU A 127 0.53 3.27 -8.51
C LEU A 127 0.12 4.55 -7.76
N LEU A 128 0.94 5.01 -6.81
CA LEU A 128 0.69 6.24 -6.06
C LEU A 128 0.61 7.47 -6.99
N THR A 129 1.54 7.57 -7.95
CA THR A 129 1.52 8.65 -8.95
C THR A 129 0.24 8.61 -9.79
N SER A 130 -0.21 7.43 -10.17
CA SER A 130 -1.46 7.24 -10.94
C SER A 130 -2.68 7.68 -10.14
N LEU A 131 -2.73 7.39 -8.84
CA LEU A 131 -3.78 7.87 -7.94
C LEU A 131 -3.77 9.40 -7.80
N ILE A 132 -2.60 9.99 -7.55
CA ILE A 132 -2.43 11.45 -7.39
C ILE A 132 -2.81 12.19 -8.68
N LEU A 133 -2.46 11.65 -9.85
CA LEU A 133 -2.80 12.23 -11.14
C LEU A 133 -4.24 11.95 -11.60
N GLY A 134 -5.06 11.27 -10.79
CA GLY A 134 -6.45 10.95 -11.13
C GLY A 134 -6.61 9.98 -12.30
N LYS A 135 -5.61 9.13 -12.55
CA LYS A 135 -5.64 8.11 -13.63
C LYS A 135 -6.43 6.85 -13.27
N VAL A 136 -6.84 6.72 -12.01
CA VAL A 136 -7.65 5.61 -11.49
C VAL A 136 -9.06 6.13 -11.24
N ASP A 137 -10.05 5.52 -11.84
CA ASP A 137 -11.45 5.89 -11.68
C ASP A 137 -12.27 4.85 -10.88
N VAL A 138 -13.52 5.17 -10.63
CA VAL A 138 -14.44 4.32 -9.85
C VAL A 138 -14.70 2.98 -10.54
N LYS A 139 -14.70 2.94 -11.89
CA LYS A 139 -14.90 1.70 -12.64
C LYS A 139 -13.69 0.78 -12.54
N ASP A 140 -12.49 1.36 -12.42
CA ASP A 140 -11.28 0.59 -12.17
C ASP A 140 -11.35 -0.12 -10.82
N ILE A 141 -11.90 0.58 -9.80
CA ILE A 141 -12.10 0.02 -8.47
C ILE A 141 -13.14 -1.11 -8.49
N GLU A 142 -14.30 -0.86 -9.11
CA GLU A 142 -15.37 -1.85 -9.22
C GLU A 142 -14.86 -3.15 -9.87
N LYS A 143 -14.18 -3.04 -11.02
CA LYS A 143 -13.65 -4.18 -11.76
C LYS A 143 -12.44 -4.81 -11.10
N GLY A 144 -11.49 -3.99 -10.65
CA GLY A 144 -10.22 -4.45 -10.09
C GLY A 144 -10.38 -5.19 -8.77
N PHE A 145 -11.21 -4.66 -7.90
CA PHE A 145 -11.53 -5.33 -6.62
C PHE A 145 -12.74 -6.27 -6.73
N ARG A 146 -13.44 -6.34 -7.87
CA ARG A 146 -14.65 -7.18 -8.08
C ARG A 146 -15.69 -6.94 -6.99
N VAL A 147 -16.04 -5.68 -6.74
CA VAL A 147 -17.01 -5.24 -5.71
C VAL A 147 -18.20 -4.58 -6.35
N ASN A 148 -19.33 -4.58 -5.63
CA ASN A 148 -20.51 -3.83 -6.02
C ASN A 148 -20.52 -2.48 -5.27
N LEU A 149 -20.49 -1.39 -6.02
CA LEU A 149 -20.40 -0.03 -5.48
C LEU A 149 -21.65 0.42 -4.73
N ASP A 150 -22.81 -0.20 -4.99
CA ASP A 150 -24.11 0.22 -4.45
C ASP A 150 -24.48 -0.52 -3.15
N VAL A 151 -23.71 -1.53 -2.77
CA VAL A 151 -23.92 -2.26 -1.52
C VAL A 151 -23.73 -1.33 -0.34
N GLN A 152 -24.66 -1.34 0.59
CA GLN A 152 -24.58 -0.57 1.82
C GLN A 152 -23.52 -1.19 2.75
N LEU A 153 -22.62 -0.35 3.24
CA LEU A 153 -21.59 -0.74 4.20
C LEU A 153 -22.21 -1.07 5.57
N SER A 154 -21.59 -1.99 6.29
CA SER A 154 -22.02 -2.39 7.62
C SER A 154 -21.92 -1.23 8.63
N SER A 155 -22.67 -1.35 9.73
CA SER A 155 -22.64 -0.34 10.80
C SER A 155 -21.23 -0.22 11.41
N VAL A 156 -20.48 -1.30 11.49
CA VAL A 156 -19.11 -1.33 12.02
C VAL A 156 -18.20 -0.44 11.18
N VAL A 157 -18.29 -0.53 9.85
CA VAL A 157 -17.51 0.35 8.94
C VAL A 157 -17.99 1.80 9.03
N LEU A 158 -19.31 2.04 9.12
CA LEU A 158 -19.85 3.38 9.23
C LEU A 158 -19.46 4.08 10.55
N GLU A 159 -19.20 3.34 11.61
CA GLU A 159 -18.73 3.88 12.89
C GLU A 159 -17.29 4.42 12.82
N LEU A 160 -16.48 3.93 11.87
CA LEU A 160 -15.13 4.46 11.62
C LEU A 160 -15.17 5.87 10.98
N LEU A 161 -16.28 6.22 10.34
CA LEU A 161 -16.45 7.55 9.75
C LEU A 161 -16.90 8.58 10.79
N PRO A 162 -16.37 9.81 10.73
CA PRO A 162 -16.95 10.92 11.49
C PRO A 162 -18.45 11.04 11.23
N PRO A 163 -19.27 11.42 12.23
CA PRO A 163 -20.73 11.47 12.08
C PRO A 163 -21.24 12.22 10.85
N LYS A 164 -20.56 13.33 10.49
CA LYS A 164 -20.88 14.15 9.30
C LYS A 164 -20.58 13.44 7.97
N GLU A 165 -19.76 12.39 7.98
CA GLU A 165 -19.32 11.66 6.80
C GLU A 165 -20.03 10.31 6.63
N ARG A 166 -20.86 9.89 7.59
CA ARG A 166 -21.62 8.63 7.56
C ARG A 166 -22.64 8.53 6.42
N HIS A 167 -22.90 9.63 5.72
CA HIS A 167 -23.68 9.62 4.49
C HIS A 167 -22.96 8.90 3.33
N MET A 168 -21.63 8.70 3.44
CA MET A 168 -20.85 7.89 2.51
C MET A 168 -20.98 6.39 2.87
N ASN A 169 -22.20 5.89 2.79
CA ASN A 169 -22.61 4.58 3.27
C ASN A 169 -22.52 3.46 2.21
N SER A 170 -21.83 3.71 1.11
CA SER A 170 -21.50 2.71 0.08
C SER A 170 -20.16 3.04 -0.57
N LEU A 171 -19.53 2.07 -1.21
CA LEU A 171 -18.30 2.31 -1.98
C LEU A 171 -18.50 3.34 -3.08
N GLY A 172 -19.67 3.36 -3.72
CA GLY A 172 -20.00 4.36 -4.76
C GLY A 172 -19.96 5.81 -4.27
N ARG A 173 -20.12 6.04 -2.98
CA ARG A 173 -19.98 7.37 -2.34
C ARG A 173 -18.62 7.62 -1.71
N LEU A 174 -18.02 6.59 -1.09
CA LEU A 174 -16.73 6.70 -0.40
C LEU A 174 -15.58 6.84 -1.40
N VAL A 175 -15.53 5.99 -2.42
CA VAL A 175 -14.41 5.92 -3.36
C VAL A 175 -14.15 7.25 -4.08
N PRO A 176 -15.14 7.92 -4.72
CA PRO A 176 -14.90 9.21 -5.38
C PRO A 176 -14.34 10.27 -4.43
N PHE A 177 -14.81 10.27 -3.18
CA PHE A 177 -14.33 11.20 -2.15
C PHE A 177 -12.85 10.97 -1.82
N VAL A 178 -12.46 9.71 -1.62
CA VAL A 178 -11.06 9.36 -1.31
C VAL A 178 -10.14 9.60 -2.51
N LEU A 179 -10.57 9.24 -3.72
CA LEU A 179 -9.81 9.52 -4.95
C LEU A 179 -9.60 11.02 -5.18
N ALA A 180 -10.58 11.86 -4.84
CA ALA A 180 -10.41 13.30 -4.89
C ALA A 180 -9.44 13.81 -3.81
N ALA A 181 -9.49 13.24 -2.61
CA ALA A 181 -8.60 13.65 -1.52
C ALA A 181 -7.11 13.35 -1.81
N ILE A 182 -6.78 12.20 -2.39
CA ILE A 182 -5.39 11.82 -2.68
C ILE A 182 -4.74 12.71 -3.74
N GLN A 183 -5.53 13.32 -4.65
CA GLN A 183 -5.04 14.25 -5.66
C GLN A 183 -4.49 15.56 -5.08
N ALA A 184 -4.71 15.82 -3.79
CA ALA A 184 -4.12 16.96 -3.09
C ALA A 184 -2.67 16.71 -2.64
N LEU A 185 -2.19 15.48 -2.70
CA LEU A 185 -0.81 15.16 -2.34
C LEU A 185 0.16 15.57 -3.46
N PRO A 186 1.40 15.99 -3.12
CA PRO A 186 2.45 16.16 -4.10
C PRO A 186 2.93 14.80 -4.64
N LEU A 187 3.56 14.83 -5.81
CA LEU A 187 4.15 13.62 -6.40
C LEU A 187 5.33 13.11 -5.54
N PRO A 188 5.52 11.78 -5.46
CA PRO A 188 6.63 11.20 -4.72
C PRO A 188 7.99 11.68 -5.23
N SER A 189 8.86 12.11 -4.31
CA SER A 189 10.20 12.64 -4.59
C SER A 189 11.25 11.53 -4.65
N GLN A 190 11.45 10.83 -3.53
CA GLN A 190 12.46 9.78 -3.42
C GLN A 190 11.82 8.41 -3.21
N LEU A 191 12.54 7.38 -3.67
CA LEU A 191 12.25 5.98 -3.40
C LEU A 191 13.38 5.39 -2.60
N ILE A 192 13.05 4.77 -1.47
CA ILE A 192 14.03 4.28 -0.50
C ILE A 192 13.68 2.84 -0.13
N VAL A 193 14.68 1.96 -0.15
CA VAL A 193 14.60 0.64 0.49
C VAL A 193 15.40 0.69 1.78
N GLU A 194 14.73 0.55 2.91
CA GLU A 194 15.36 0.44 4.21
C GLU A 194 15.63 -1.03 4.52
N TYR A 195 16.89 -1.37 4.80
CA TYR A 195 17.28 -2.69 5.28
C TYR A 195 17.45 -2.69 6.79
N PHE A 196 16.64 -3.50 7.48
CA PHE A 196 16.61 -3.59 8.93
C PHE A 196 17.06 -4.97 9.39
N SER A 197 18.05 -5.04 10.29
CA SER A 197 18.56 -6.30 10.83
C SER A 197 17.72 -6.79 11.99
N GLN A 198 17.13 -7.96 11.85
CA GLN A 198 16.44 -8.68 12.94
C GLN A 198 17.40 -9.11 14.05
N LYS A 199 18.71 -9.28 13.76
CA LYS A 199 19.71 -9.70 14.71
C LYS A 199 20.10 -8.59 15.68
N THR A 200 20.33 -7.39 15.15
CA THR A 200 20.75 -6.21 15.95
C THR A 200 19.60 -5.29 16.32
N ASN A 201 18.43 -5.51 15.72
CA ASN A 201 17.26 -4.65 15.85
C ASN A 201 17.55 -3.18 15.47
N THR A 202 18.33 -3.01 14.39
CA THR A 202 18.74 -1.69 13.89
C THR A 202 18.70 -1.63 12.37
N THR A 203 18.49 -0.44 11.84
CA THR A 203 18.65 -0.18 10.40
C THR A 203 20.12 -0.31 10.01
N LEU A 204 20.37 -1.10 8.96
CA LEU A 204 21.72 -1.27 8.41
C LEU A 204 22.03 -0.18 7.39
N CYS A 205 21.10 0.11 6.50
CA CYS A 205 21.24 1.18 5.52
C CYS A 205 19.91 1.56 4.89
N PHE A 206 19.90 2.76 4.30
CA PHE A 206 18.90 3.23 3.37
C PHE A 206 19.49 3.20 1.96
N GLN A 207 18.83 2.53 1.04
CA GLN A 207 19.23 2.47 -0.36
C GLN A 207 18.27 3.28 -1.20
N GLY A 208 18.74 4.40 -1.76
CA GLY A 208 17.98 5.18 -2.74
C GLY A 208 17.78 4.38 -4.03
N VAL A 209 16.61 4.51 -4.63
CA VAL A 209 16.26 3.89 -5.90
C VAL A 209 15.86 4.98 -6.88
N GLU A 210 16.55 5.05 -7.99
CA GLU A 210 16.17 5.92 -9.10
C GLU A 210 14.97 5.33 -9.85
N TYR A 211 13.95 6.14 -10.09
CA TYR A 211 12.78 5.73 -10.84
C TYR A 211 13.08 5.70 -12.33
N ASP A 212 12.88 4.55 -12.94
CA ASP A 212 13.07 4.29 -14.35
C ASP A 212 11.80 3.61 -14.89
N GLU A 213 10.93 4.40 -15.51
CA GLU A 213 9.63 3.94 -16.01
C GLU A 213 9.80 2.89 -17.12
N SER A 214 10.76 3.10 -18.02
CA SER A 214 11.01 2.14 -19.12
C SER A 214 11.46 0.79 -18.57
N TRP A 215 12.38 0.78 -17.62
CA TRP A 215 12.80 -0.46 -16.96
C TRP A 215 11.64 -1.13 -16.21
N LEU A 216 10.78 -0.35 -15.55
CA LEU A 216 9.60 -0.89 -14.85
C LEU A 216 8.66 -1.57 -15.84
N VAL A 217 8.32 -0.91 -16.94
CA VAL A 217 7.43 -1.46 -17.98
C VAL A 217 8.02 -2.73 -18.58
N ASP A 218 9.30 -2.72 -18.95
CA ASP A 218 9.97 -3.88 -19.53
C ASP A 218 9.92 -5.11 -18.60
N ILE A 219 10.14 -4.91 -17.30
CA ILE A 219 10.07 -6.01 -16.31
C ILE A 219 8.62 -6.48 -16.13
N LEU A 220 7.67 -5.58 -16.04
CA LEU A 220 6.25 -5.94 -15.91
C LEU A 220 5.78 -6.74 -17.14
N GLN A 221 6.19 -6.36 -18.35
CA GLN A 221 5.89 -7.13 -19.56
C GLN A 221 6.50 -8.53 -19.57
N GLN A 222 7.72 -8.69 -19.04
CA GLN A 222 8.35 -10.01 -18.89
C GLN A 222 7.63 -10.89 -17.85
N LEU A 223 7.03 -10.28 -16.82
CA LEU A 223 6.28 -11.00 -15.78
C LEU A 223 4.82 -11.28 -16.17
N PHE A 224 4.28 -10.54 -17.14
CA PHE A 224 2.88 -10.62 -17.57
C PHE A 224 2.42 -12.06 -17.91
N PRO A 225 3.16 -12.88 -18.67
CA PRO A 225 2.73 -14.25 -18.99
C PRO A 225 2.52 -15.10 -17.72
N PHE A 226 3.34 -14.92 -16.70
CA PHE A 226 3.22 -15.68 -15.44
C PHE A 226 1.96 -15.29 -14.66
N TRP A 227 1.45 -14.06 -14.80
CA TRP A 227 0.24 -13.62 -14.12
C TRP A 227 -1.05 -14.04 -14.84
N THR A 228 -1.00 -14.25 -16.16
CA THR A 228 -2.15 -14.65 -16.96
C THR A 228 -2.34 -16.16 -17.08
N GLU A 229 -1.32 -16.96 -16.83
CA GLU A 229 -1.40 -18.42 -16.86
C GLU A 229 -2.06 -19.04 -15.61
N TYR A 230 -2.27 -18.26 -14.53
CA TYR A 230 -2.80 -18.73 -13.25
C TYR A 230 -4.12 -18.05 -12.82
N VAL A 231 -4.82 -17.39 -13.73
CA VAL A 231 -6.12 -16.71 -13.46
C VAL A 231 -7.29 -17.47 -14.08
#